data_d7ef5dda3f6bc4eb4e77e56e0166f554
#
_entry.id   d7ef5dda3f6bc4eb4e77e56e0166f554
#
_cell.length_a   1.000
_cell.length_b   1.000
_cell.length_c   1.000
_cell.angle_alpha   90.00
_cell.angle_beta   90.00
_cell.angle_gamma   90.00
#
_symmetry.space_group_name_H-M   'P 1'
#
loop_
_entity.id
_entity.type
_entity.pdbx_description
1 polymer ?
#
loop_
_entity_poly.entity_id
_entity_poly.type
_entity_poly.pdbx_seq_one_letter_code
_entity_poly.pdbx_strand_id
1 'polypeptide(L)'
;AYRVTVLAMTVFLVAVALISTLVIRSNVKRITAVWSPAIGYIQELETLTTEYRVKQYQHLVESDAAVMAACEKEIESIAGQITENCKALSEIINADAEAQKGQADYDKAIAAWEDYKSFSEEIIRLSTAGKQAEASDIMTGSAYEKYTSFRNVFSTLRDEFQVELDSSKLAAIVCTIIIFIVISAAGIAIAAATTFIGKVIT
;
A
#
# COMPACT_ATOMS: atom_id res chain seq x y z
N ALA A 1 -32.68 -42.30 -9.27
CA ALA A 1 -32.61 -41.21 -8.27
C ALA A 1 -31.21 -41.04 -7.68
N TYR A 2 -30.59 -42.07 -7.06
CA TYR A 2 -29.29 -41.99 -6.39
C TYR A 2 -28.13 -41.48 -7.28
N ARG A 3 -27.98 -41.99 -8.50
CA ARG A 3 -26.91 -41.55 -9.44
C ARG A 3 -27.01 -40.08 -9.82
N VAL A 4 -28.24 -39.55 -9.97
CA VAL A 4 -28.50 -38.15 -10.32
C VAL A 4 -28.13 -37.26 -9.12
N THR A 5 -28.47 -37.68 -7.89
CA THR A 5 -28.13 -36.91 -6.68
C THR A 5 -26.62 -36.84 -6.47
N VAL A 6 -25.89 -37.95 -6.64
CA VAL A 6 -24.42 -37.97 -6.52
C VAL A 6 -23.78 -37.10 -7.59
N LEU A 7 -24.23 -37.16 -8.82
CA LEU A 7 -23.72 -36.32 -9.92
C LEU A 7 -23.95 -34.85 -9.63
N ALA A 8 -25.17 -34.46 -9.22
CA ALA A 8 -25.48 -33.07 -8.86
C ALA A 8 -24.63 -32.55 -7.69
N MET A 9 -24.41 -33.36 -6.67
CA MET A 9 -23.54 -33.02 -5.52
C MET A 9 -22.08 -32.86 -5.96
N THR A 10 -21.56 -33.73 -6.81
CA THR A 10 -20.20 -33.63 -7.33
C THR A 10 -20.02 -32.37 -8.16
N VAL A 11 -20.95 -32.05 -9.05
CA VAL A 11 -20.93 -30.81 -9.85
C VAL A 11 -20.95 -29.59 -8.94
N PHE A 12 -21.79 -29.57 -7.92
CA PHE A 12 -21.85 -28.47 -6.94
C PHE A 12 -20.50 -28.29 -6.20
N LEU A 13 -19.90 -29.36 -5.69
CA LEU A 13 -18.62 -29.32 -4.99
C LEU A 13 -17.49 -28.79 -5.89
N VAL A 14 -17.45 -29.25 -7.16
CA VAL A 14 -16.49 -28.76 -8.15
C VAL A 14 -16.69 -27.28 -8.45
N ALA A 15 -17.93 -26.83 -8.60
CA ALA A 15 -18.24 -25.42 -8.83
C ALA A 15 -17.79 -24.54 -7.65
N VAL A 16 -18.06 -24.94 -6.40
CA VAL A 16 -17.61 -24.21 -5.19
C VAL A 16 -16.09 -24.15 -5.14
N ALA A 17 -15.39 -25.25 -5.41
CA ALA A 17 -13.92 -25.27 -5.42
C ALA A 17 -13.34 -24.36 -6.50
N LEU A 18 -13.92 -24.34 -7.71
CA LEU A 18 -13.48 -23.46 -8.79
C LEU A 18 -13.69 -21.98 -8.46
N ILE A 19 -14.87 -21.61 -7.96
CA ILE A 19 -15.18 -20.24 -7.57
C ILE A 19 -14.22 -19.77 -6.47
N SER A 20 -14.04 -20.57 -5.43
CA SER A 20 -13.13 -20.26 -4.33
C SER A 20 -11.69 -20.08 -4.83
N THR A 21 -11.23 -20.91 -5.75
CA THR A 21 -9.88 -20.79 -6.35
C THR A 21 -9.73 -19.49 -7.15
N LEU A 22 -10.74 -19.08 -7.89
CA LEU A 22 -10.73 -17.81 -8.64
C LEU A 22 -10.69 -16.60 -7.68
N VAL A 23 -11.46 -16.65 -6.59
CA VAL A 23 -11.46 -15.61 -5.56
C VAL A 23 -10.09 -15.52 -4.87
N ILE A 24 -9.49 -16.65 -4.49
CA ILE A 24 -8.14 -16.67 -3.90
C ILE A 24 -7.14 -16.04 -4.87
N ARG A 25 -7.14 -16.47 -6.13
CA ARG A 25 -6.22 -15.95 -7.14
C ARG A 25 -6.35 -14.43 -7.31
N SER A 26 -7.58 -13.93 -7.36
CA SER A 26 -7.85 -12.49 -7.47
C SER A 26 -7.32 -11.73 -6.27
N ASN A 27 -7.62 -12.19 -5.05
CA ASN A 27 -7.16 -11.53 -3.83
C ASN A 27 -5.64 -11.58 -3.68
N VAL A 28 -5.00 -12.73 -3.95
CA VAL A 28 -3.53 -12.84 -3.92
C VAL A 28 -2.89 -11.87 -4.92
N LYS A 29 -3.45 -11.76 -6.14
CA LYS A 29 -2.96 -10.78 -7.11
C LYS A 29 -3.06 -9.34 -6.59
N ARG A 30 -4.18 -8.97 -5.97
CA ARG A 30 -4.35 -7.63 -5.37
C ARG A 30 -3.39 -7.39 -4.22
N ILE A 31 -3.23 -8.36 -3.32
CA ILE A 31 -2.26 -8.27 -2.22
C ILE A 31 -0.85 -7.99 -2.75
N THR A 32 -0.42 -8.73 -3.77
CA THR A 32 0.97 -8.69 -4.24
C THR A 32 1.26 -7.58 -5.25
N ALA A 33 0.29 -7.18 -6.04
CA ALA A 33 0.48 -6.20 -7.12
C ALA A 33 -0.11 -4.82 -6.82
N VAL A 34 -0.97 -4.68 -5.80
CA VAL A 34 -1.64 -3.42 -5.48
C VAL A 34 -1.32 -3.00 -4.04
N TRP A 35 -1.91 -3.68 -3.04
CA TRP A 35 -1.91 -3.19 -1.66
C TRP A 35 -0.52 -3.17 -1.01
N SER A 36 0.23 -4.29 -1.08
CA SER A 36 1.55 -4.33 -0.45
C SER A 36 2.55 -3.37 -1.08
N PRO A 37 2.68 -3.25 -2.41
CA PRO A 37 3.53 -2.25 -3.02
C PRO A 37 3.08 -0.82 -2.74
N ALA A 38 1.77 -0.51 -2.79
CA ALA A 38 1.27 0.83 -2.51
C ALA A 38 1.60 1.28 -1.09
N ILE A 39 1.34 0.43 -0.09
CA ILE A 39 1.71 0.69 1.31
C ILE A 39 3.23 0.87 1.44
N GLY A 40 4.03 0.05 0.75
CA GLY A 40 5.49 0.18 0.74
C GLY A 40 5.96 1.53 0.21
N TYR A 41 5.41 2.01 -0.90
CA TYR A 41 5.73 3.33 -1.44
C TYR A 41 5.31 4.47 -0.50
N ILE A 42 4.17 4.36 0.18
CA ILE A 42 3.74 5.38 1.15
C ILE A 42 4.70 5.42 2.35
N GLN A 43 5.13 4.28 2.88
CA GLN A 43 6.10 4.21 3.97
C GLN A 43 7.45 4.80 3.57
N GLU A 44 7.89 4.54 2.35
CA GLU A 44 9.12 5.14 1.81
C GLU A 44 8.99 6.66 1.65
N LEU A 45 7.85 7.16 1.17
CA LEU A 45 7.55 8.58 1.08
C LEU A 45 7.56 9.28 2.45
N GLU A 46 7.00 8.65 3.50
CA GLU A 46 7.06 9.15 4.87
C GLU A 46 8.51 9.23 5.39
N THR A 47 9.33 8.24 5.06
CA THR A 47 10.76 8.20 5.42
C THR A 47 11.55 9.29 4.70
N LEU A 48 11.46 9.33 3.38
CA LEU A 48 12.16 10.30 2.54
C LEU A 48 11.79 11.74 2.88
N THR A 49 10.51 12.01 3.15
CA THR A 49 10.07 13.36 3.54
C THR A 49 10.63 13.78 4.90
N THR A 50 10.80 12.82 5.82
CA THR A 50 11.45 13.06 7.10
C THR A 50 12.94 13.34 6.91
N GLU A 51 13.64 12.55 6.08
CA GLU A 51 15.05 12.78 5.74
C GLU A 51 15.27 14.13 5.04
N TYR A 52 14.40 14.47 4.10
CA TYR A 52 14.40 15.77 3.43
C TYR A 52 14.37 16.92 4.43
N ARG A 53 13.48 16.84 5.42
CA ARG A 53 13.37 17.85 6.46
C ARG A 53 14.60 17.88 7.38
N VAL A 54 15.18 16.73 7.72
CA VAL A 54 16.41 16.66 8.53
C VAL A 54 17.56 17.33 7.78
N LYS A 55 17.70 17.14 6.47
CA LYS A 55 18.73 17.79 5.67
C LYS A 55 18.55 19.31 5.59
N GLN A 56 17.30 19.79 5.55
CA GLN A 56 17.02 21.23 5.65
C GLN A 56 17.46 21.82 7.00
N TYR A 57 17.18 21.12 8.12
CA TYR A 57 17.67 21.56 9.43
C TYR A 57 19.20 21.52 9.50
N GLN A 58 19.83 20.51 8.94
CA GLN A 58 21.30 20.45 8.87
C GLN A 58 21.86 21.64 8.08
N HIS A 59 21.30 21.95 6.93
CA HIS A 59 21.68 23.12 6.12
C HIS A 59 21.51 24.44 6.90
N LEU A 60 20.39 24.56 7.65
CA LEU A 60 20.05 25.77 8.40
C LEU A 60 21.03 26.06 9.55
N VAL A 61 21.56 25.04 10.22
CA VAL A 61 22.48 25.20 11.36
C VAL A 61 23.95 25.14 10.97
N GLU A 62 24.27 24.82 9.73
CA GLU A 62 25.63 24.69 9.21
C GLU A 62 26.21 26.07 8.86
N SER A 63 27.52 26.22 9.03
CA SER A 63 28.28 27.43 8.69
C SER A 63 29.36 27.18 7.63
N ASP A 64 29.73 25.93 7.39
CA ASP A 64 30.68 25.54 6.35
C ASP A 64 29.98 25.45 4.99
N ALA A 65 30.41 26.30 4.06
CA ALA A 65 29.82 26.38 2.72
C ALA A 65 29.93 25.07 1.92
N ALA A 66 30.98 24.26 2.13
CA ALA A 66 31.14 22.99 1.44
C ALA A 66 30.15 21.94 1.99
N VAL A 67 29.88 21.95 3.31
CA VAL A 67 28.89 21.08 3.94
C VAL A 67 27.48 21.51 3.54
N MET A 68 27.19 22.81 3.50
CA MET A 68 25.90 23.34 3.00
C MET A 68 25.62 22.88 1.57
N ALA A 69 26.61 23.02 0.66
CA ALA A 69 26.48 22.57 -0.72
C ALA A 69 26.31 21.04 -0.85
N ALA A 70 26.88 20.26 0.07
CA ALA A 70 26.63 18.83 0.13
C ALA A 70 25.18 18.51 0.58
N CYS A 71 24.66 19.22 1.58
CA CYS A 71 23.27 19.11 2.02
C CYS A 71 22.27 19.46 0.91
N GLU A 72 22.53 20.52 0.11
CA GLU A 72 21.70 20.90 -1.03
C GLU A 72 21.59 19.76 -2.06
N LYS A 73 22.69 19.10 -2.40
CA LYS A 73 22.69 17.94 -3.31
C LYS A 73 21.91 16.75 -2.76
N GLU A 74 22.02 16.50 -1.45
CA GLU A 74 21.25 15.44 -0.81
C GLU A 74 19.77 15.76 -0.81
N ILE A 75 19.37 17.01 -0.52
CA ILE A 75 18.00 17.51 -0.59
C ILE A 75 17.41 17.31 -2.00
N GLU A 76 18.17 17.68 -3.04
CA GLU A 76 17.78 17.47 -4.44
C GLU A 76 17.60 15.99 -4.78
N SER A 77 18.53 15.15 -4.35
CA SER A 77 18.48 13.70 -4.54
C SER A 77 17.25 13.08 -3.88
N ILE A 78 16.95 13.48 -2.63
CA ILE A 78 15.78 12.99 -1.89
C ILE A 78 14.48 13.47 -2.56
N ALA A 79 14.42 14.71 -3.03
CA ALA A 79 13.26 15.23 -3.77
C ALA A 79 13.00 14.43 -5.06
N GLY A 80 14.05 14.02 -5.75
CA GLY A 80 13.98 13.13 -6.92
C GLY A 80 13.38 11.77 -6.55
N GLN A 81 13.85 11.15 -5.48
CA GLN A 81 13.33 9.87 -4.98
C GLN A 81 11.85 9.97 -4.55
N ILE A 82 11.45 11.06 -3.90
CA ILE A 82 10.04 11.32 -3.55
C ILE A 82 9.20 11.37 -4.84
N THR A 83 9.66 12.08 -5.87
CA THR A 83 8.95 12.20 -7.14
C THR A 83 8.78 10.84 -7.83
N GLU A 84 9.83 10.01 -7.83
CA GLU A 84 9.78 8.65 -8.40
C GLU A 84 8.81 7.75 -7.64
N ASN A 85 8.84 7.77 -6.30
CA ASN A 85 7.92 6.98 -5.48
C ASN A 85 6.46 7.45 -5.63
N CYS A 86 6.21 8.76 -5.72
CA CYS A 86 4.89 9.30 -6.02
C CYS A 86 4.39 8.79 -7.38
N LYS A 87 5.22 8.82 -8.42
CA LYS A 87 4.87 8.29 -9.74
C LYS A 87 4.53 6.81 -9.68
N ALA A 88 5.35 5.98 -9.04
CA ALA A 88 5.09 4.55 -8.90
C ALA A 88 3.79 4.26 -8.14
N LEU A 89 3.50 5.00 -7.07
CA LEU A 89 2.23 4.91 -6.34
C LEU A 89 1.04 5.31 -7.22
N SER A 90 1.16 6.38 -8.00
CA SER A 90 0.13 6.82 -8.96
C SER A 90 -0.18 5.74 -10.00
N GLU A 91 0.84 5.06 -10.52
CA GLU A 91 0.64 3.96 -11.48
C GLU A 91 -0.17 2.82 -10.88
N ILE A 92 0.06 2.48 -9.60
CA ILE A 92 -0.73 1.46 -8.88
C ILE A 92 -2.17 1.92 -8.68
N ILE A 93 -2.38 3.16 -8.22
CA ILE A 93 -3.71 3.73 -7.98
C ILE A 93 -4.52 3.73 -9.28
N ASN A 94 -3.90 4.13 -10.39
CA ASN A 94 -4.57 4.18 -11.69
C ASN A 94 -4.85 2.79 -12.29
N ALA A 95 -4.12 1.76 -11.90
CA ALA A 95 -4.24 0.41 -12.45
C ALA A 95 -5.34 -0.44 -11.79
N ASP A 96 -5.83 -0.10 -10.60
CA ASP A 96 -6.83 -0.87 -9.85
C ASP A 96 -8.01 0.01 -9.42
N ALA A 97 -9.23 -0.41 -9.74
CA ALA A 97 -10.45 0.37 -9.49
C ALA A 97 -10.74 0.63 -8.00
N GLU A 98 -10.31 -0.26 -7.10
CA GLU A 98 -10.45 -0.03 -5.66
C GLU A 98 -9.40 0.96 -5.17
N ALA A 99 -8.15 0.86 -5.66
CA ALA A 99 -7.10 1.80 -5.32
C ALA A 99 -7.41 3.23 -5.82
N GLN A 100 -8.14 3.37 -6.94
CA GLN A 100 -8.61 4.67 -7.44
C GLN A 100 -9.49 5.45 -6.46
N LYS A 101 -10.10 4.79 -5.47
CA LYS A 101 -10.85 5.48 -4.41
C LYS A 101 -9.94 6.42 -3.59
N GLY A 102 -8.66 6.09 -3.47
CA GLY A 102 -7.65 6.93 -2.83
C GLY A 102 -7.09 8.07 -3.70
N GLN A 103 -7.52 8.22 -4.96
CA GLN A 103 -6.96 9.22 -5.88
C GLN A 103 -7.08 10.66 -5.34
N ALA A 104 -8.23 11.02 -4.75
CA ALA A 104 -8.44 12.36 -4.22
C ALA A 104 -7.48 12.70 -3.06
N ASP A 105 -7.16 11.74 -2.23
CA ASP A 105 -6.21 11.94 -1.13
C ASP A 105 -4.76 11.91 -1.63
N TYR A 106 -4.45 11.07 -2.61
CA TYR A 106 -3.19 11.15 -3.32
C TYR A 106 -2.95 12.54 -3.93
N ASP A 107 -3.94 13.12 -4.65
CA ASP A 107 -3.82 14.44 -5.26
C ASP A 107 -3.61 15.55 -4.22
N LYS A 108 -4.29 15.49 -3.08
CA LYS A 108 -4.07 16.41 -1.95
C LYS A 108 -2.65 16.30 -1.38
N ALA A 109 -2.13 15.06 -1.26
CA ALA A 109 -0.78 14.84 -0.78
C ALA A 109 0.25 15.44 -1.75
N ILE A 110 0.09 15.24 -3.05
CA ILE A 110 0.98 15.82 -4.06
C ILE A 110 0.96 17.35 -4.02
N ALA A 111 -0.23 17.96 -3.92
CA ALA A 111 -0.34 19.41 -3.77
C ALA A 111 0.39 19.93 -2.51
N ALA A 112 0.24 19.24 -1.38
CA ALA A 112 0.93 19.59 -0.14
C ALA A 112 2.46 19.41 -0.25
N TRP A 113 2.93 18.42 -1.01
CA TRP A 113 4.36 18.23 -1.30
C TRP A 113 4.93 19.38 -2.13
N GLU A 114 4.27 19.77 -3.22
CA GLU A 114 4.73 20.87 -4.06
C GLU A 114 4.76 22.21 -3.28
N ASP A 115 3.75 22.46 -2.45
CA ASP A 115 3.74 23.60 -1.54
C ASP A 115 4.94 23.52 -0.57
N TYR A 116 5.19 22.36 0.07
CA TYR A 116 6.31 22.20 0.99
C TYR A 116 7.66 22.41 0.31
N LYS A 117 7.83 21.90 -0.91
CA LYS A 117 9.03 22.06 -1.73
C LYS A 117 9.31 23.54 -2.04
N SER A 118 8.29 24.33 -2.36
CA SER A 118 8.46 25.77 -2.59
C SER A 118 8.97 26.52 -1.34
N PHE A 119 8.49 26.17 -0.15
CA PHE A 119 9.05 26.69 1.10
C PHE A 119 10.48 26.24 1.35
N SER A 120 10.83 25.02 0.94
CA SER A 120 12.20 24.49 1.04
C SER A 120 13.19 25.33 0.25
N GLU A 121 12.86 25.70 -0.96
CA GLU A 121 13.71 26.54 -1.80
C GLU A 121 13.98 27.91 -1.13
N GLU A 122 12.97 28.50 -0.54
CA GLU A 122 13.10 29.75 0.22
C GLU A 122 13.94 29.60 1.49
N ILE A 123 13.76 28.51 2.25
CA ILE A 123 14.54 28.19 3.45
C ILE A 123 16.05 28.09 3.09
N ILE A 124 16.38 27.35 2.04
CA ILE A 124 17.77 27.17 1.57
C ILE A 124 18.34 28.53 1.13
N ARG A 125 17.60 29.29 0.35
CA ARG A 125 18.02 30.60 -0.13
C ARG A 125 18.34 31.57 1.02
N LEU A 126 17.48 31.61 2.05
CA LEU A 126 17.67 32.46 3.23
C LEU A 126 18.85 32.00 4.07
N SER A 127 18.96 30.68 4.28
CA SER A 127 20.07 30.07 5.02
C SER A 127 21.42 30.37 4.36
N THR A 128 21.53 30.19 3.04
CA THR A 128 22.74 30.52 2.27
C THR A 128 23.07 32.03 2.33
N ALA A 129 22.06 32.88 2.42
CA ALA A 129 22.24 34.32 2.60
C ALA A 129 22.60 34.75 4.03
N GLY A 130 22.79 33.82 4.96
CA GLY A 130 23.09 34.11 6.37
C GLY A 130 21.88 34.62 7.19
N LYS A 131 20.66 34.42 6.70
CA LYS A 131 19.42 34.85 7.32
C LYS A 131 18.74 33.71 8.09
N GLN A 132 19.46 33.08 9.00
CA GLN A 132 19.03 31.87 9.72
C GLN A 132 17.74 32.07 10.50
N ALA A 133 17.51 33.24 11.10
CA ALA A 133 16.27 33.50 11.83
C ALA A 133 15.04 33.47 10.91
N GLU A 134 15.12 34.18 9.75
CA GLU A 134 14.04 34.21 8.78
C GLU A 134 13.78 32.78 8.21
N ALA A 135 14.82 32.03 7.89
CA ALA A 135 14.72 30.65 7.41
C ALA A 135 14.10 29.73 8.47
N SER A 136 14.48 29.88 9.75
CA SER A 136 13.93 29.13 10.86
C SER A 136 12.45 29.40 11.10
N ASP A 137 12.00 30.66 10.96
CA ASP A 137 10.60 31.04 11.10
C ASP A 137 9.72 30.36 10.02
N ILE A 138 10.18 30.32 8.78
CA ILE A 138 9.49 29.58 7.71
C ILE A 138 9.50 28.09 7.99
N MET A 139 10.65 27.54 8.38
CA MET A 139 10.84 26.10 8.63
C MET A 139 9.94 25.58 9.74
N THR A 140 9.74 26.36 10.82
CA THR A 140 8.92 25.99 11.97
C THR A 140 7.46 26.42 11.86
N GLY A 141 7.15 27.36 10.97
CA GLY A 141 5.80 27.87 10.70
C GLY A 141 5.17 27.21 9.47
N SER A 142 5.03 27.96 8.37
CA SER A 142 4.28 27.57 7.18
C SER A 142 4.81 26.28 6.50
N ALA A 143 6.11 26.11 6.45
CA ALA A 143 6.70 24.87 5.93
C ALA A 143 6.35 23.65 6.79
N TYR A 144 6.30 23.82 8.13
CA TYR A 144 5.88 22.73 9.03
C TYR A 144 4.43 22.33 8.83
N GLU A 145 3.54 23.27 8.60
CA GLU A 145 2.12 23.00 8.33
C GLU A 145 1.97 22.15 7.04
N LYS A 146 2.69 22.50 5.97
CA LYS A 146 2.66 21.75 4.70
C LYS A 146 3.27 20.36 4.83
N TYR A 147 4.40 20.25 5.51
CA TYR A 147 5.02 18.97 5.84
C TYR A 147 4.05 18.05 6.62
N THR A 148 3.37 18.59 7.62
CA THR A 148 2.41 17.83 8.42
C THR A 148 1.19 17.45 7.60
N SER A 149 0.69 18.35 6.75
CA SER A 149 -0.42 18.05 5.84
C SER A 149 -0.08 16.89 4.89
N PHE A 150 1.06 16.95 4.23
CA PHE A 150 1.54 15.86 3.38
C PHE A 150 1.57 14.51 4.12
N ARG A 151 2.21 14.47 5.28
CA ARG A 151 2.32 13.23 6.06
C ARG A 151 0.98 12.69 6.52
N ASN A 152 0.09 13.55 7.00
CA ASN A 152 -1.22 13.15 7.50
C ASN A 152 -2.07 12.53 6.38
N VAL A 153 -2.04 13.11 5.18
CA VAL A 153 -2.81 12.58 4.05
C VAL A 153 -2.27 11.21 3.62
N PHE A 154 -0.95 11.05 3.52
CA PHE A 154 -0.37 9.73 3.21
C PHE A 154 -0.60 8.70 4.32
N SER A 155 -0.55 9.11 5.59
CA SER A 155 -0.92 8.21 6.70
C SER A 155 -2.36 7.73 6.58
N THR A 156 -3.30 8.61 6.25
CA THR A 156 -4.71 8.24 6.02
C THR A 156 -4.83 7.26 4.85
N LEU A 157 -4.20 7.55 3.71
CA LEU A 157 -4.22 6.70 2.52
C LEU A 157 -3.60 5.31 2.80
N ARG A 158 -2.51 5.27 3.56
CA ARG A 158 -1.90 4.02 4.01
C ARG A 158 -2.87 3.19 4.84
N ASP A 159 -3.55 3.81 5.80
CA ASP A 159 -4.48 3.13 6.69
C ASP A 159 -5.68 2.58 5.92
N GLU A 160 -6.20 3.31 4.93
CA GLU A 160 -7.23 2.82 4.01
C GLU A 160 -6.75 1.60 3.19
N PHE A 161 -5.56 1.68 2.60
CA PHE A 161 -4.98 0.56 1.84
C PHE A 161 -4.66 -0.64 2.73
N GLN A 162 -4.32 -0.42 4.00
CA GLN A 162 -4.13 -1.50 4.98
C GLN A 162 -5.43 -2.25 5.26
N VAL A 163 -6.56 -1.56 5.38
CA VAL A 163 -7.89 -2.18 5.54
C VAL A 163 -8.22 -3.07 4.33
N GLU A 164 -7.97 -2.59 3.11
CA GLU A 164 -8.21 -3.35 1.88
C GLU A 164 -7.27 -4.56 1.75
N LEU A 165 -6.00 -4.41 2.16
CA LEU A 165 -5.04 -5.50 2.25
C LEU A 165 -5.52 -6.60 3.20
N ASP A 166 -5.96 -6.23 4.39
CA ASP A 166 -6.41 -7.19 5.41
C ASP A 166 -7.74 -7.85 5.01
N SER A 167 -8.65 -7.12 4.37
CA SER A 167 -9.86 -7.66 3.75
C SER A 167 -9.53 -8.71 2.67
N SER A 168 -8.58 -8.41 1.79
CA SER A 168 -8.12 -9.33 0.74
C SER A 168 -7.48 -10.60 1.32
N LYS A 169 -6.67 -10.46 2.38
CA LYS A 169 -6.09 -11.60 3.10
C LYS A 169 -7.17 -12.46 3.75
N LEU A 170 -8.12 -11.85 4.44
CA LEU A 170 -9.23 -12.55 5.08
C LEU A 170 -10.07 -13.33 4.06
N ALA A 171 -10.42 -12.71 2.94
CA ALA A 171 -11.17 -13.37 1.86
C ALA A 171 -10.42 -14.59 1.31
N ALA A 172 -9.10 -14.48 1.10
CA ALA A 172 -8.29 -15.61 0.65
C ALA A 172 -8.24 -16.75 1.67
N ILE A 173 -8.10 -16.44 2.97
CA ILE A 173 -8.12 -17.42 4.06
C ILE A 173 -9.46 -18.12 4.14
N VAL A 174 -10.57 -17.38 4.15
CA VAL A 174 -11.94 -17.94 4.22
C VAL A 174 -12.19 -18.87 3.04
N CYS A 175 -11.84 -18.47 1.81
CA CYS A 175 -11.98 -19.33 0.62
C CYS A 175 -11.12 -20.59 0.72
N THR A 176 -9.93 -20.51 1.29
CA THR A 176 -9.06 -21.66 1.52
C THR A 176 -9.71 -22.65 2.49
N ILE A 177 -10.27 -22.16 3.61
CA ILE A 177 -10.99 -22.98 4.59
C ILE A 177 -12.20 -23.67 3.94
N ILE A 178 -12.97 -22.95 3.13
CA ILE A 178 -14.12 -23.51 2.39
C ILE A 178 -13.67 -24.67 1.50
N ILE A 179 -12.58 -24.51 0.76
CA ILE A 179 -12.03 -25.59 -0.10
C ILE A 179 -11.67 -26.81 0.75
N PHE A 180 -11.01 -26.63 1.88
CA PHE A 180 -10.66 -27.76 2.78
C PHE A 180 -11.90 -28.49 3.31
N ILE A 181 -12.94 -27.76 3.73
CA ILE A 181 -14.20 -28.34 4.18
C ILE A 181 -14.88 -29.13 3.06
N VAL A 182 -14.91 -28.56 1.86
CA VAL A 182 -15.53 -29.20 0.68
C VAL A 182 -14.80 -30.50 0.32
N ILE A 183 -13.48 -30.50 0.25
CA ILE A 183 -12.66 -31.67 -0.04
C ILE A 183 -12.85 -32.75 1.03
N SER A 184 -12.84 -32.37 2.31
CA SER A 184 -13.04 -33.29 3.43
C SER A 184 -14.42 -33.94 3.39
N ALA A 185 -15.46 -33.17 3.16
CA ALA A 185 -16.84 -33.68 3.03
C ALA A 185 -17.00 -34.65 1.85
N ALA A 186 -16.39 -34.34 0.71
CA ALA A 186 -16.36 -35.21 -0.46
C ALA A 186 -15.65 -36.54 -0.16
N GLY A 187 -14.50 -36.50 0.54
CA GLY A 187 -13.75 -37.69 0.96
C GLY A 187 -14.56 -38.60 1.89
N ILE A 188 -15.24 -38.02 2.88
CA ILE A 188 -16.14 -38.74 3.81
C ILE A 188 -17.30 -39.39 3.05
N ALA A 189 -17.93 -38.67 2.13
CA ALA A 189 -19.05 -39.19 1.33
C ALA A 189 -18.62 -40.37 0.43
N ILE A 190 -17.46 -40.29 -0.19
CA ILE A 190 -16.89 -41.38 -0.99
C ILE A 190 -16.58 -42.61 -0.10
N ALA A 191 -15.96 -42.44 1.04
CA ALA A 191 -15.64 -43.52 1.98
C ALA A 191 -16.92 -44.21 2.48
N ALA A 192 -17.96 -43.46 2.84
CA ALA A 192 -19.25 -43.99 3.24
C ALA A 192 -19.93 -44.80 2.13
N ALA A 193 -19.89 -44.28 0.89
CA ALA A 193 -20.45 -44.96 -0.28
C ALA A 193 -19.74 -46.29 -0.60
N THR A 194 -18.40 -46.34 -0.52
CA THR A 194 -17.61 -47.54 -0.75
C THR A 194 -17.85 -48.60 0.30
N THR A 195 -17.94 -48.21 1.59
CA THR A 195 -18.25 -49.16 2.68
C THR A 195 -19.67 -49.71 2.58
N PHE A 196 -20.66 -48.92 2.16
CA PHE A 196 -22.02 -49.37 1.94
C PHE A 196 -22.13 -50.36 0.78
N ILE A 197 -21.48 -50.08 -0.37
CA ILE A 197 -21.45 -50.98 -1.51
C ILE A 197 -20.75 -52.30 -1.16
N GLY A 198 -19.65 -52.29 -0.40
CA GLY A 198 -18.99 -53.47 0.05
C GLY A 198 -19.88 -54.39 0.94
N LYS A 199 -20.72 -53.80 1.79
CA LYS A 199 -21.68 -54.53 2.66
C LYS A 199 -22.89 -55.10 1.89
N VAL A 200 -23.22 -54.58 0.71
CA VAL A 200 -24.35 -55.07 -0.09
C VAL A 200 -23.93 -56.20 -1.02
N ILE A 201 -22.64 -56.32 -1.34
CA ILE A 201 -22.08 -57.35 -2.25
C ILE A 201 -21.59 -58.59 -1.49
N THR A 202 -21.33 -58.46 -0.18
CA THR A 202 -21.05 -59.61 0.71
C THR A 202 -22.32 -60.09 1.41
#